data_241aba4ae9e82db9bf67ec2ddecd5c16
#
_entry.id   241aba4ae9e82db9bf67ec2ddecd5c16
#
_cell.length_a   1.000
_cell.length_b   1.000
_cell.length_c   1.000
_cell.angle_alpha   90.00
_cell.angle_beta   90.00
_cell.angle_gamma   90.00
#
_symmetry.space_group_name_H-M   'P 1'
#
loop_
_entity.id
_entity.type
_entity.pdbx_description
1 polymer ?
#
loop_
_entity_poly.entity_id
_entity_poly.type
_entity_poly.pdbx_seq_one_letter_code
_entity_poly.pdbx_strand_id
1 'polypeptide(L)'
;IGNVVDELSEKTNLTRRSIIKILTGINNLKLLFVNPQEFLLSVTNIIKNTLDEFVIDGIQYKPINEKYSQFKFDDIEIGYDHNTIDTSRSIYDKIRYDSEFEKEVSQYLNSKDERVKLYLKMPNWFKIDTPIGNYNTDWGIVTEKRNPQGKYEKTLYFMAETKAKKDTDLGLYERLKIKCGQRHFQVLGIPFEVVKTISDLEHQEFTKNG
;
A
#
# COMPACT_ATOMS: atom_id res chain seq x y z
N ILE A 1 -29.81 24.88 11.53
CA ILE A 1 -29.16 24.61 10.22
C ILE A 1 -27.85 25.40 10.11
N GLY A 2 -27.81 26.68 10.54
CA GLY A 2 -26.57 27.47 10.50
C GLY A 2 -25.41 26.83 11.22
N ASN A 3 -25.64 26.26 12.39
CA ASN A 3 -24.61 25.59 13.19
C ASN A 3 -24.03 24.32 12.52
N VAL A 4 -24.86 23.55 11.79
CA VAL A 4 -24.44 22.37 11.05
C VAL A 4 -23.52 22.71 9.87
N VAL A 5 -23.81 23.78 9.15
CA VAL A 5 -22.97 24.27 8.06
C VAL A 5 -21.61 24.72 8.57
N ASP A 6 -21.57 25.43 9.68
CA ASP A 6 -20.33 25.91 10.31
C ASP A 6 -19.47 24.75 10.79
N GLU A 7 -20.08 23.79 11.49
CA GLU A 7 -19.39 22.64 12.01
C GLU A 7 -18.80 21.75 10.88
N LEU A 8 -19.57 21.51 9.82
CA LEU A 8 -19.06 20.76 8.66
C LEU A 8 -17.96 21.53 7.91
N SER A 9 -18.11 22.85 7.78
CA SER A 9 -17.09 23.72 7.16
C SER A 9 -15.75 23.63 7.92
N GLU A 10 -15.81 23.74 9.25
CA GLU A 10 -14.64 23.65 10.11
C GLU A 10 -13.99 22.26 10.06
N LYS A 11 -14.79 21.18 10.16
CA LYS A 11 -14.29 19.81 10.15
C LYS A 11 -13.73 19.34 8.81
N THR A 12 -14.16 19.93 7.70
CA THR A 12 -13.78 19.48 6.34
C THR A 12 -12.88 20.47 5.60
N ASN A 13 -12.66 21.66 6.15
CA ASN A 13 -11.97 22.79 5.50
C ASN A 13 -12.64 23.23 4.18
N LEU A 14 -13.89 22.89 3.95
CA LEU A 14 -14.66 23.36 2.82
C LEU A 14 -15.37 24.68 3.14
N THR A 15 -15.59 25.50 2.11
CA THR A 15 -16.35 26.73 2.27
C THR A 15 -17.81 26.46 2.64
N ARG A 16 -18.45 27.35 3.40
CA ARG A 16 -19.90 27.28 3.71
C ARG A 16 -20.75 27.08 2.46
N ARG A 17 -20.38 27.74 1.34
CA ARG A 17 -21.10 27.60 0.06
C ARG A 17 -21.00 26.17 -0.47
N SER A 18 -19.85 25.54 -0.39
CA SER A 18 -19.65 24.15 -0.78
C SER A 18 -20.47 23.19 0.09
N ILE A 19 -20.47 23.40 1.41
CA ILE A 19 -21.25 22.60 2.35
C ILE A 19 -22.75 22.73 2.07
N ILE A 20 -23.27 23.94 1.85
CA ILE A 20 -24.68 24.16 1.50
C ILE A 20 -25.03 23.40 0.22
N LYS A 21 -24.17 23.48 -0.82
CA LYS A 21 -24.40 22.76 -2.07
C LYS A 21 -24.44 21.24 -1.87
N ILE A 22 -23.56 20.70 -1.04
CA ILE A 22 -23.54 19.27 -0.70
C ILE A 22 -24.83 18.89 0.03
N LEU A 23 -25.17 19.63 1.07
CA LEU A 23 -26.37 19.34 1.89
C LEU A 23 -27.65 19.42 1.06
N THR A 24 -27.77 20.37 0.14
CA THR A 24 -28.94 20.47 -0.74
C THR A 24 -29.07 19.33 -1.74
N GLY A 25 -27.99 18.60 -2.01
CA GLY A 25 -27.96 17.39 -2.84
C GLY A 25 -28.34 16.10 -2.09
N ILE A 26 -28.47 16.13 -0.76
CA ILE A 26 -28.79 14.94 0.03
C ILE A 26 -30.31 14.65 -0.03
N ASN A 27 -30.66 13.46 -0.52
CA ASN A 27 -32.04 13.06 -0.68
C ASN A 27 -32.86 12.94 0.64
N ASN A 28 -32.17 12.65 1.75
CA ASN A 28 -32.81 12.40 3.05
C ASN A 28 -32.24 13.26 4.16
N LEU A 29 -32.44 14.57 4.10
CA LEU A 29 -32.04 15.50 5.16
C LEU A 29 -32.79 15.29 6.48
N LYS A 30 -33.88 14.50 6.50
CA LYS A 30 -34.64 14.20 7.73
C LYS A 30 -33.75 13.49 8.78
N LEU A 31 -32.74 12.73 8.35
CA LEU A 31 -31.79 12.09 9.26
C LEU A 31 -31.06 13.09 10.17
N LEU A 32 -30.84 14.32 9.71
CA LEU A 32 -30.28 15.40 10.54
C LEU A 32 -31.12 15.68 11.80
N PHE A 33 -32.44 15.53 11.72
CA PHE A 33 -33.35 15.80 12.83
C PHE A 33 -33.56 14.57 13.73
N VAL A 34 -33.32 13.38 13.23
CA VAL A 34 -33.42 12.12 14.00
C VAL A 34 -32.19 11.87 14.85
N ASN A 35 -31.01 12.01 14.29
CA ASN A 35 -29.73 11.86 14.99
C ASN A 35 -28.71 12.84 14.42
N PRO A 36 -28.68 14.09 14.90
CA PRO A 36 -27.80 15.14 14.37
C PRO A 36 -26.31 14.78 14.44
N GLN A 37 -25.88 14.14 15.54
CA GLN A 37 -24.47 13.81 15.74
C GLN A 37 -23.97 12.72 14.78
N GLU A 38 -24.74 11.67 14.61
CA GLU A 38 -24.43 10.58 13.67
C GLU A 38 -24.47 11.08 12.23
N PHE A 39 -25.44 11.93 11.88
CA PHE A 39 -25.50 12.58 10.57
C PHE A 39 -24.24 13.42 10.31
N LEU A 40 -23.85 14.27 11.24
CA LEU A 40 -22.65 15.10 11.11
C LEU A 40 -21.37 14.27 10.97
N LEU A 41 -21.24 13.22 11.77
CA LEU A 41 -20.10 12.29 11.67
C LEU A 41 -20.05 11.60 10.31
N SER A 42 -21.16 11.06 9.86
CA SER A 42 -21.26 10.35 8.58
C SER A 42 -20.97 11.27 7.40
N VAL A 43 -21.56 12.46 7.36
CA VAL A 43 -21.34 13.44 6.28
C VAL A 43 -19.88 13.92 6.29
N THR A 44 -19.32 14.21 7.47
CA THR A 44 -17.91 14.60 7.60
C THR A 44 -16.98 13.52 7.03
N ASN A 45 -17.22 12.25 7.39
CA ASN A 45 -16.40 11.14 6.91
C ASN A 45 -16.52 10.95 5.40
N ILE A 46 -17.71 11.03 4.85
CA ILE A 46 -17.94 10.93 3.40
C ILE A 46 -17.19 12.04 2.65
N ILE A 47 -17.32 13.29 3.13
CA ILE A 47 -16.63 14.43 2.50
C ILE A 47 -15.13 14.25 2.58
N LYS A 48 -14.57 13.94 3.74
CA LYS A 48 -13.12 13.73 3.92
C LYS A 48 -12.60 12.61 3.02
N ASN A 49 -13.26 11.47 3.03
CA ASN A 49 -12.88 10.34 2.19
C ASN A 49 -12.86 10.69 0.71
N THR A 50 -13.87 11.45 0.25
CA THR A 50 -13.95 11.90 -1.15
C THR A 50 -12.83 12.91 -1.47
N LEU A 51 -12.51 13.82 -0.55
CA LEU A 51 -11.41 14.76 -0.73
C LEU A 51 -10.07 14.03 -0.80
N ASP A 52 -9.84 13.04 0.06
CA ASP A 52 -8.62 12.22 0.05
C ASP A 52 -8.47 11.47 -1.27
N GLU A 53 -9.55 10.92 -1.83
CA GLU A 53 -9.55 10.31 -3.16
C GLU A 53 -9.12 11.29 -4.24
N PHE A 54 -9.67 12.51 -4.27
CA PHE A 54 -9.30 13.55 -5.23
C PHE A 54 -7.84 13.99 -5.09
N VAL A 55 -7.35 14.15 -3.85
CA VAL A 55 -5.95 14.52 -3.59
C VAL A 55 -5.03 13.43 -4.12
N ILE A 56 -5.34 12.15 -3.84
CA ILE A 56 -4.53 11.03 -4.30
C ILE A 56 -4.61 10.87 -5.81
N ASP A 57 -5.75 11.12 -6.43
CA ASP A 57 -5.87 11.10 -7.88
C ASP A 57 -5.05 12.19 -8.57
N GLY A 58 -4.81 13.29 -7.89
CA GLY A 58 -3.95 14.39 -8.36
C GLY A 58 -2.46 14.24 -8.02
N ILE A 59 -2.07 13.29 -7.17
CA ILE A 59 -0.68 13.20 -6.69
C ILE A 59 0.28 12.86 -7.82
N GLN A 60 1.42 13.56 -7.83
CA GLN A 60 2.53 13.32 -8.73
C GLN A 60 3.81 13.09 -7.92
N TYR A 61 4.46 11.96 -8.13
CA TYR A 61 5.78 11.70 -7.59
C TYR A 61 6.86 12.13 -8.58
N LYS A 62 7.98 12.62 -8.05
CA LYS A 62 9.15 12.97 -8.85
C LYS A 62 10.38 12.31 -8.24
N PRO A 63 11.26 11.67 -9.05
CA PRO A 63 12.53 11.14 -8.55
C PRO A 63 13.37 12.29 -8.01
N ILE A 64 13.92 12.10 -6.80
CA ILE A 64 14.81 13.09 -6.16
C ILE A 64 16.28 12.71 -6.28
N ASN A 65 16.61 11.60 -6.96
CA ASN A 65 17.96 11.07 -7.14
C ASN A 65 18.71 10.76 -5.82
N GLU A 66 18.02 10.69 -4.71
CA GLU A 66 18.55 10.21 -3.44
C GLU A 66 18.41 8.71 -3.36
N LYS A 67 19.45 8.06 -2.77
CA LYS A 67 19.46 6.61 -2.54
C LYS A 67 19.58 6.32 -1.06
N TYR A 68 18.90 5.31 -0.60
CA TYR A 68 19.12 4.80 0.75
C TYR A 68 20.52 4.20 0.85
N SER A 69 21.23 4.52 1.94
CA SER A 69 22.50 3.88 2.24
C SER A 69 22.27 2.39 2.55
N GLN A 70 23.13 1.52 2.00
CA GLN A 70 23.11 0.10 2.33
C GLN A 70 23.31 -0.17 3.83
N PHE A 71 23.98 0.72 4.56
CA PHE A 71 24.18 0.63 6.00
C PHE A 71 22.87 0.73 6.81
N LYS A 72 21.76 1.20 6.23
CA LYS A 72 20.45 1.18 6.90
C LYS A 72 19.86 -0.22 7.01
N PHE A 73 20.40 -1.19 6.28
CA PHE A 73 20.00 -2.59 6.34
C PHE A 73 20.90 -3.41 7.27
N ASP A 74 21.91 -2.77 7.91
CA ASP A 74 22.78 -3.44 8.86
C ASP A 74 22.02 -3.71 10.17
N ASP A 75 22.22 -4.92 10.70
CA ASP A 75 21.89 -5.37 12.06
C ASP A 75 20.49 -5.04 12.60
N ILE A 76 19.47 -5.60 11.97
CA ILE A 76 18.18 -5.73 12.66
C ILE A 76 18.27 -6.99 13.54
N GLU A 77 18.61 -6.83 14.81
CA GLU A 77 18.41 -7.89 15.80
C GLU A 77 16.91 -8.18 15.93
N ILE A 78 16.48 -9.24 15.27
CA ILE A 78 15.16 -9.82 15.51
C ILE A 78 15.33 -10.63 16.79
N GLY A 79 14.76 -10.17 17.89
CA GLY A 79 14.67 -10.97 19.13
C GLY A 79 14.04 -12.32 18.84
N TYR A 80 14.24 -13.30 19.72
CA TYR A 80 13.61 -14.63 19.64
C TYR A 80 12.08 -14.49 19.72
N ASP A 81 11.46 -14.13 18.63
CA ASP A 81 10.01 -14.00 18.49
C ASP A 81 9.51 -15.27 17.78
N HIS A 82 8.38 -15.80 18.21
CA HIS A 82 7.82 -17.04 17.66
C HIS A 82 7.39 -16.93 16.18
N ASN A 83 7.33 -15.71 15.64
CA ASN A 83 6.85 -15.41 14.28
C ASN A 83 8.00 -15.15 13.31
N THR A 84 8.96 -16.07 13.22
CA THR A 84 10.09 -15.97 12.29
C THR A 84 10.23 -17.20 11.42
N ILE A 85 10.78 -17.02 10.22
CA ILE A 85 11.11 -18.08 9.27
C ILE A 85 12.59 -17.95 8.93
N ASP A 86 13.33 -19.08 8.98
CA ASP A 86 14.68 -19.14 8.46
C ASP A 86 14.68 -18.99 6.94
N THR A 87 15.61 -18.23 6.42
CA THR A 87 15.71 -17.98 4.98
C THR A 87 17.14 -18.08 4.48
N SER A 88 17.28 -18.58 3.25
CA SER A 88 18.55 -18.64 2.53
C SER A 88 18.61 -17.68 1.34
N ARG A 89 17.52 -16.97 1.07
CA ARG A 89 17.37 -16.07 -0.09
C ARG A 89 17.07 -14.63 0.33
N SER A 90 17.53 -14.23 1.52
CA SER A 90 17.43 -12.86 2.00
C SER A 90 18.80 -12.35 2.44
N ILE A 91 18.90 -11.04 2.69
CA ILE A 91 20.06 -10.44 3.36
C ILE A 91 20.09 -10.75 4.86
N TYR A 92 18.97 -11.24 5.41
CA TYR A 92 18.83 -11.65 6.81
C TYR A 92 18.69 -13.16 6.90
N ASP A 93 19.16 -13.75 7.98
CA ASP A 93 19.04 -15.20 8.26
C ASP A 93 17.59 -15.58 8.58
N LYS A 94 16.81 -14.63 9.07
CA LYS A 94 15.41 -14.83 9.47
C LYS A 94 14.55 -13.68 8.99
N ILE A 95 13.31 -14.00 8.64
CA ILE A 95 12.28 -13.01 8.31
C ILE A 95 11.15 -13.13 9.33
N ARG A 96 10.76 -12.01 9.91
CA ARG A 96 9.57 -11.89 10.75
C ARG A 96 8.33 -11.73 9.87
N TYR A 97 7.26 -12.43 10.22
CA TYR A 97 5.94 -12.28 9.59
C TYR A 97 4.91 -11.80 10.59
N ASP A 98 3.94 -11.01 10.12
CA ASP A 98 2.87 -10.43 10.93
C ASP A 98 1.52 -11.12 10.66
N SER A 99 1.45 -11.99 9.64
CA SER A 99 0.25 -12.78 9.30
C SER A 99 0.62 -14.16 8.74
N GLU A 100 -0.30 -15.13 8.82
CA GLU A 100 -0.09 -16.46 8.21
C GLU A 100 0.08 -16.36 6.68
N PHE A 101 -0.58 -15.42 6.02
CA PHE A 101 -0.40 -15.23 4.59
C PHE A 101 0.99 -14.70 4.24
N GLU A 102 1.56 -13.79 5.01
CA GLU A 102 2.96 -13.37 4.85
C GLU A 102 3.93 -14.53 5.07
N LYS A 103 3.63 -15.42 6.01
CA LYS A 103 4.40 -16.65 6.23
C LYS A 103 4.39 -17.55 5.01
N GLU A 104 3.21 -17.80 4.42
CA GLU A 104 3.05 -18.58 3.20
C GLU A 104 3.83 -17.96 2.03
N VAL A 105 3.73 -16.65 1.85
CA VAL A 105 4.49 -15.89 0.84
C VAL A 105 5.99 -16.03 1.05
N SER A 106 6.47 -15.85 2.30
CA SER A 106 7.89 -16.01 2.63
C SER A 106 8.39 -17.43 2.34
N GLN A 107 7.63 -18.46 2.71
CA GLN A 107 7.97 -19.85 2.41
C GLN A 107 8.03 -20.14 0.91
N TYR A 108 7.08 -19.58 0.14
CA TYR A 108 7.06 -19.70 -1.31
C TYR A 108 8.30 -19.06 -1.95
N LEU A 109 8.61 -17.82 -1.58
CA LEU A 109 9.76 -17.07 -2.09
C LEU A 109 11.09 -17.73 -1.71
N ASN A 110 11.16 -18.34 -0.53
CA ASN A 110 12.38 -18.97 -0.02
C ASN A 110 12.72 -20.30 -0.72
N SER A 111 11.74 -21.11 -1.07
CA SER A 111 11.99 -22.49 -1.46
C SER A 111 11.37 -22.94 -2.77
N LYS A 112 10.22 -22.38 -3.16
CA LYS A 112 9.43 -22.96 -4.26
C LYS A 112 9.65 -22.26 -5.60
N ASP A 113 9.93 -20.97 -5.62
CA ASP A 113 10.14 -20.25 -6.87
C ASP A 113 11.63 -20.12 -7.20
N GLU A 114 12.12 -20.93 -8.13
CA GLU A 114 13.52 -20.91 -8.57
C GLU A 114 13.95 -19.59 -9.23
N ARG A 115 13.00 -18.78 -9.69
CA ARG A 115 13.27 -17.47 -10.29
C ARG A 115 13.73 -16.47 -9.24
N VAL A 116 13.28 -16.63 -7.98
CA VAL A 116 13.62 -15.72 -6.87
C VAL A 116 15.08 -15.91 -6.47
N LYS A 117 15.83 -14.84 -6.56
CA LYS A 117 17.24 -14.80 -6.13
C LYS A 117 17.43 -14.17 -4.77
N LEU A 118 16.66 -13.14 -4.50
CA LEU A 118 16.66 -12.43 -3.23
C LEU A 118 15.26 -11.93 -2.96
N TYR A 119 14.84 -11.98 -1.72
CA TYR A 119 13.66 -11.28 -1.25
C TYR A 119 13.90 -10.68 0.13
N LEU A 120 13.17 -9.63 0.43
CA LEU A 120 13.34 -8.88 1.66
C LEU A 120 11.97 -8.40 2.14
N LYS A 121 11.62 -8.67 3.40
CA LYS A 121 10.53 -7.92 4.04
C LYS A 121 11.01 -6.51 4.28
N MET A 122 10.28 -5.54 3.75
CA MET A 122 10.71 -4.13 3.82
C MET A 122 10.68 -3.64 5.28
N PRO A 123 11.78 -3.04 5.74
CA PRO A 123 11.88 -2.60 7.12
C PRO A 123 10.96 -1.39 7.39
N ASN A 124 10.55 -1.21 8.65
CA ASN A 124 9.63 -0.15 9.07
C ASN A 124 10.13 1.28 8.80
N TRP A 125 11.43 1.48 8.58
CA TRP A 125 12.00 2.78 8.23
C TRP A 125 11.84 3.11 6.74
N PHE A 126 11.59 2.11 5.88
CA PHE A 126 11.29 2.34 4.47
C PHE A 126 9.86 2.87 4.35
N LYS A 127 9.72 4.15 4.14
CA LYS A 127 8.42 4.83 4.10
C LYS A 127 8.31 5.66 2.85
N ILE A 128 7.16 5.58 2.22
CA ILE A 128 6.73 6.43 1.11
C ILE A 128 5.78 7.47 1.70
N ASP A 129 6.12 8.74 1.55
CA ASP A 129 5.26 9.82 1.99
C ASP A 129 4.02 9.91 1.12
N THR A 130 2.86 9.96 1.77
CA THR A 130 1.57 10.13 1.10
C THR A 130 0.76 11.22 1.80
N PRO A 131 -0.19 11.89 1.11
CA PRO A 131 -1.02 12.93 1.71
C PRO A 131 -1.86 12.46 2.90
N ILE A 132 -2.05 11.15 3.02
CA ILE A 132 -2.86 10.51 4.06
C ILE A 132 -2.02 9.72 5.08
N GLY A 133 -0.74 10.06 5.18
CA GLY A 133 0.23 9.41 6.08
C GLY A 133 1.11 8.38 5.36
N ASN A 134 2.19 8.01 6.03
CA ASN A 134 3.22 7.16 5.46
C ASN A 134 2.68 5.79 5.04
N TYR A 135 3.21 5.27 3.94
CA TYR A 135 2.98 3.93 3.45
C TYR A 135 4.30 3.15 3.44
N ASN A 136 4.24 1.89 3.83
CA ASN A 136 5.33 0.93 3.71
C ASN A 136 4.81 -0.29 2.93
N THR A 137 5.52 -0.69 1.89
CA THR A 137 5.24 -1.94 1.18
C THR A 137 5.83 -3.13 1.92
N ASP A 138 5.27 -4.32 1.76
CA ASP A 138 5.70 -5.50 2.52
C ASP A 138 7.01 -6.10 2.00
N TRP A 139 7.17 -6.21 0.68
CA TRP A 139 8.23 -7.01 0.08
C TRP A 139 8.98 -6.29 -1.03
N GLY A 140 10.30 -6.45 -1.02
CA GLY A 140 11.17 -6.21 -2.16
C GLY A 140 11.68 -7.56 -2.69
N ILE A 141 11.53 -7.82 -3.99
CA ILE A 141 11.83 -9.12 -4.59
C ILE A 141 12.71 -8.94 -5.81
N VAL A 142 13.73 -9.77 -5.92
CA VAL A 142 14.66 -9.82 -7.05
C VAL A 142 14.56 -11.19 -7.71
N THR A 143 14.23 -11.20 -8.99
CA THR A 143 14.15 -12.44 -9.78
C THR A 143 15.08 -12.40 -10.97
N GLU A 144 15.42 -13.58 -11.50
CA GLU A 144 16.10 -13.74 -12.77
C GLU A 144 15.15 -14.24 -13.85
N LYS A 145 15.13 -13.57 -14.97
CA LYS A 145 14.53 -14.10 -16.17
C LYS A 145 15.57 -14.91 -16.95
N ARG A 146 15.19 -16.12 -17.32
CA ARG A 146 15.99 -17.00 -18.17
C ARG A 146 15.27 -17.26 -19.49
N ASN A 147 16.03 -17.40 -20.57
CA ASN A 147 15.46 -17.79 -21.86
C ASN A 147 15.07 -19.29 -21.85
N PRO A 148 14.36 -19.78 -22.90
CA PRO A 148 13.96 -21.19 -22.99
C PRO A 148 15.12 -22.20 -22.95
N GLN A 149 16.35 -21.76 -23.23
CA GLN A 149 17.57 -22.56 -23.16
C GLN A 149 18.22 -22.54 -21.77
N GLY A 150 17.56 -21.90 -20.77
CA GLY A 150 18.05 -21.80 -19.40
C GLY A 150 19.15 -20.76 -19.17
N LYS A 151 19.54 -19.99 -20.20
CA LYS A 151 20.56 -18.94 -20.09
C LYS A 151 19.95 -17.68 -19.46
N TYR A 152 20.73 -17.05 -18.56
CA TYR A 152 20.37 -15.77 -17.96
C TYR A 152 20.09 -14.71 -19.03
N GLU A 153 18.99 -14.00 -18.87
CA GLU A 153 18.55 -12.92 -19.76
C GLU A 153 18.60 -11.57 -19.05
N LYS A 154 17.95 -11.44 -17.90
CA LYS A 154 17.95 -10.22 -17.10
C LYS A 154 17.53 -10.43 -15.65
N THR A 155 17.96 -9.51 -14.78
CA THR A 155 17.46 -9.39 -13.41
C THR A 155 16.25 -8.46 -13.41
N LEU A 156 15.23 -8.86 -12.67
CA LEU A 156 14.00 -8.10 -12.49
C LEU A 156 13.84 -7.76 -11.02
N TYR A 157 13.43 -6.53 -10.76
CA TYR A 157 13.14 -6.02 -9.41
C TYR A 157 11.66 -5.67 -9.35
N PHE A 158 11.01 -6.04 -8.28
CA PHE A 158 9.64 -5.59 -8.06
C PHE A 158 9.32 -5.48 -6.56
N MET A 159 8.32 -4.68 -6.25
CA MET A 159 7.79 -4.52 -4.91
C MET A 159 6.44 -5.21 -4.83
N ALA A 160 6.14 -5.80 -3.69
CA ALA A 160 4.87 -6.46 -3.47
C ALA A 160 4.24 -6.05 -2.14
N GLU A 161 2.93 -5.97 -2.15
CA GLU A 161 2.07 -5.78 -0.99
C GLU A 161 1.22 -7.03 -0.81
N THR A 162 1.20 -7.59 0.39
CA THR A 162 0.42 -8.80 0.71
C THR A 162 -0.92 -8.46 1.33
N LYS A 163 -2.01 -8.96 0.78
CA LYS A 163 -3.37 -8.74 1.27
C LYS A 163 -4.19 -10.02 1.22
N ALA A 164 -4.37 -10.67 2.36
CA ALA A 164 -5.23 -11.85 2.48
C ALA A 164 -6.73 -11.53 2.30
N LYS A 165 -7.12 -10.26 2.28
CA LYS A 165 -8.51 -9.81 2.16
C LYS A 165 -8.85 -9.41 0.73
N LYS A 166 -10.13 -9.57 0.36
CA LYS A 166 -10.66 -9.00 -0.87
C LYS A 166 -10.59 -7.46 -0.82
N ASP A 167 -10.46 -6.81 -1.97
CA ASP A 167 -10.39 -5.34 -2.05
C ASP A 167 -11.60 -4.65 -1.42
N THR A 168 -12.77 -5.30 -1.45
CA THR A 168 -14.00 -4.83 -0.80
C THR A 168 -13.90 -4.76 0.72
N ASP A 169 -13.03 -5.57 1.32
CA ASP A 169 -12.87 -5.69 2.76
C ASP A 169 -11.73 -4.81 3.29
N LEU A 170 -10.95 -4.19 2.38
CA LEU A 170 -9.94 -3.21 2.73
C LEU A 170 -10.56 -1.87 3.07
N GLY A 171 -10.13 -1.27 4.16
CA GLY A 171 -10.50 0.10 4.50
C GLY A 171 -10.11 1.08 3.39
N LEU A 172 -10.87 2.18 3.26
CA LEU A 172 -10.59 3.19 2.23
C LEU A 172 -9.14 3.69 2.30
N TYR A 173 -8.65 4.06 3.48
CA TYR A 173 -7.28 4.57 3.65
C TYR A 173 -6.20 3.57 3.23
N GLU A 174 -6.43 2.29 3.46
CA GLU A 174 -5.53 1.24 3.05
C GLU A 174 -5.44 1.13 1.52
N ARG A 175 -6.60 1.13 0.84
CA ARG A 175 -6.64 1.17 -0.64
C ARG A 175 -5.95 2.40 -1.21
N LEU A 176 -6.18 3.56 -0.61
CA LEU A 176 -5.58 4.81 -1.05
C LEU A 176 -4.06 4.83 -0.85
N LYS A 177 -3.54 4.28 0.24
CA LYS A 177 -2.10 4.11 0.47
C LYS A 177 -1.45 3.17 -0.54
N ILE A 178 -2.09 2.04 -0.83
CA ILE A 178 -1.64 1.11 -1.88
C ILE A 178 -1.57 1.82 -3.24
N LYS A 179 -2.59 2.62 -3.58
CA LYS A 179 -2.61 3.42 -4.82
C LYS A 179 -1.46 4.43 -4.89
N CYS A 180 -1.11 5.06 -3.76
CA CYS A 180 0.07 5.93 -3.67
C CYS A 180 1.35 5.13 -3.92
N GLY A 181 1.50 3.95 -3.31
CA GLY A 181 2.64 3.06 -3.54
C GLY A 181 2.78 2.67 -5.00
N GLN A 182 1.69 2.26 -5.66
CA GLN A 182 1.69 1.95 -7.09
C GLN A 182 2.22 3.09 -7.94
N ARG A 183 1.73 4.32 -7.70
CA ARG A 183 2.19 5.51 -8.44
C ARG A 183 3.64 5.86 -8.15
N HIS A 184 4.06 5.73 -6.92
CA HIS A 184 5.45 5.97 -6.52
C HIS A 184 6.41 5.04 -7.28
N PHE A 185 6.16 3.73 -7.25
CA PHE A 185 7.01 2.75 -7.92
C PHE A 185 6.91 2.83 -9.44
N GLN A 186 5.74 3.19 -9.98
CA GLN A 186 5.57 3.43 -11.42
C GLN A 186 6.52 4.53 -11.93
N VAL A 187 6.66 5.64 -11.18
CA VAL A 187 7.59 6.74 -11.55
C VAL A 187 9.05 6.29 -11.48
N LEU A 188 9.38 5.35 -10.60
CA LEU A 188 10.71 4.75 -10.49
C LEU A 188 10.97 3.66 -11.53
N GLY A 189 9.96 3.29 -12.32
CA GLY A 189 10.06 2.17 -13.28
C GLY A 189 10.16 0.80 -12.59
N ILE A 190 9.73 0.70 -11.34
CA ILE A 190 9.72 -0.53 -10.55
C ILE A 190 8.29 -1.10 -10.55
N PRO A 191 8.07 -2.32 -11.03
CA PRO A 191 6.78 -2.99 -10.91
C PRO A 191 6.34 -3.10 -9.45
N PHE A 192 5.05 -2.90 -9.21
CA PHE A 192 4.44 -3.02 -7.90
C PHE A 192 3.17 -3.87 -8.00
N GLU A 193 3.08 -4.87 -7.14
CA GLU A 193 2.01 -5.86 -7.19
C GLU A 193 1.30 -6.01 -5.85
N VAL A 194 0.00 -6.20 -5.91
CA VAL A 194 -0.81 -6.57 -4.74
C VAL A 194 -1.08 -8.07 -4.79
N VAL A 195 -0.41 -8.80 -3.91
CA VAL A 195 -0.46 -10.26 -3.82
C VAL A 195 -1.58 -10.67 -2.86
N LYS A 196 -2.59 -11.36 -3.38
CA LYS A 196 -3.75 -11.85 -2.61
C LYS A 196 -3.74 -13.36 -2.42
N THR A 197 -3.05 -14.04 -3.33
CA THR A 197 -2.86 -15.50 -3.32
C THR A 197 -1.45 -15.84 -3.77
N ILE A 198 -0.97 -17.03 -3.43
CA ILE A 198 0.34 -17.52 -3.93
C ILE A 198 0.33 -17.62 -5.45
N SER A 199 -0.81 -17.91 -6.05
CA SER A 199 -0.95 -17.98 -7.52
C SER A 199 -0.65 -16.64 -8.19
N ASP A 200 -0.86 -15.50 -7.51
CA ASP A 200 -0.50 -14.18 -8.05
C ASP A 200 1.01 -14.05 -8.25
N LEU A 201 1.82 -14.71 -7.42
CA LEU A 201 3.28 -14.77 -7.58
C LEU A 201 3.70 -15.74 -8.69
N GLU A 202 2.97 -16.83 -8.89
CA GLU A 202 3.27 -17.85 -9.91
C GLU A 202 3.06 -17.34 -11.34
N HIS A 203 1.97 -16.60 -11.55
CA HIS A 203 1.53 -16.13 -12.86
C HIS A 203 2.19 -14.81 -13.28
N GLN A 204 2.98 -14.20 -12.42
CA GLN A 204 3.70 -12.99 -12.81
C GLN A 204 4.74 -13.31 -13.89
N GLU A 205 4.32 -13.19 -15.13
CA GLU A 205 5.25 -12.86 -16.20
C GLU A 205 5.77 -11.45 -15.88
N PHE A 206 6.96 -11.36 -15.27
CA PHE A 206 7.67 -10.10 -15.03
C PHE A 206 8.06 -9.47 -16.38
N THR A 207 7.07 -9.33 -17.25
CA THR A 207 7.20 -8.77 -18.57
C THR A 207 6.21 -7.62 -18.70
N LYS A 208 6.73 -6.41 -18.56
CA LYS A 208 6.37 -5.33 -19.49
C LYS A 208 7.18 -4.10 -19.11
N ASN A 209 8.31 -3.96 -19.70
CA ASN A 209 8.78 -2.63 -20.09
C ASN A 209 9.49 -2.82 -21.42
N GLY A 210 8.73 -2.49 -22.47
CA GLY A 210 9.29 -2.04 -23.73
C GLY A 210 9.71 -0.60 -23.61
#